data_bc1c7d51c5a1ca0025784ccf51f1cb10
#
_entry.id   bc1c7d51c5a1ca0025784ccf51f1cb10
#
_cell.length_a   1.000
_cell.length_b   1.000
_cell.length_c   1.000
_cell.angle_alpha   90.00
_cell.angle_beta   90.00
_cell.angle_gamma   90.00
#
_symmetry.space_group_name_H-M   'P 1'
#
loop_
_entity.id
_entity.type
_entity.pdbx_description
1 polymer ?
#
loop_
_entity_poly.entity_id
_entity_poly.type
_entity_poly.pdbx_seq_one_letter_code
_entity_poly.pdbx_strand_id
1 'polypeptide(L)'
;MRNIPINDVDHLPQVVLALGSDYPADTLLDTHSHRRAQFLYAPEGVMKVETEDGQWLVLPYSGVWIPAGKPHQVWLSKVSTYSLYIEADNAPRQATYCEVVQVSPLLHQLLIQANQLPVDYQRASRDGALIDLLLYELEAAPALPLFIPLPHNTLLSKQCAEFMKEPNIHSSPKDWAHNHNKSERTFHRWFKSETGMSFQAWRNRVCIIYALNALKANISITEIAFSLGYEHSAAFTAMFSKIMGYPPTHFLKKFHTQNEPL
;
A
#
# COMPACT_ATOMS: atom_id res chain seq x y z
N MET A 1 2.61 5.62 -21.66
CA MET A 1 3.58 6.27 -20.77
C MET A 1 4.95 6.37 -21.42
N ARG A 2 5.90 7.16 -20.84
CA ARG A 2 7.26 7.28 -21.42
C ARG A 2 8.11 6.03 -21.23
N ASN A 3 7.84 5.24 -20.20
CA ASN A 3 8.56 4.00 -19.85
C ASN A 3 10.10 4.18 -19.76
N ILE A 4 10.53 5.30 -19.14
CA ILE A 4 11.95 5.60 -18.94
C ILE A 4 12.41 4.90 -17.65
N PRO A 5 13.42 4.00 -17.71
CA PRO A 5 14.01 3.42 -16.51
C PRO A 5 14.67 4.49 -15.64
N ILE A 6 14.53 4.39 -14.31
CA ILE A 6 15.14 5.37 -13.40
C ILE A 6 16.66 5.46 -13.59
N ASN A 7 17.33 4.34 -13.85
CA ASN A 7 18.79 4.29 -14.02
C ASN A 7 19.30 5.16 -15.18
N ASP A 8 18.45 5.43 -16.18
CA ASP A 8 18.83 6.23 -17.34
C ASP A 8 18.88 7.74 -17.01
N VAL A 9 18.14 8.17 -15.95
CA VAL A 9 17.96 9.59 -15.61
C VAL A 9 18.32 9.92 -14.14
N ASP A 10 18.72 8.93 -13.33
CA ASP A 10 19.00 9.12 -11.91
C ASP A 10 20.20 10.07 -11.65
N HIS A 11 21.04 10.27 -12.64
CA HIS A 11 22.17 11.21 -12.59
C HIS A 11 21.76 12.69 -12.71
N LEU A 12 20.52 12.98 -13.10
CA LEU A 12 20.04 14.35 -13.29
C LEU A 12 19.94 15.09 -11.95
N PRO A 13 20.19 16.43 -11.94
CA PRO A 13 20.24 17.23 -10.71
C PRO A 13 18.87 17.59 -10.13
N GLN A 14 17.77 17.23 -10.80
CA GLN A 14 16.41 17.54 -10.34
C GLN A 14 16.11 16.82 -9.03
N VAL A 15 15.52 17.56 -8.09
CA VAL A 15 15.10 17.02 -6.78
C VAL A 15 14.07 15.91 -6.92
N VAL A 16 13.17 16.02 -7.90
CA VAL A 16 12.14 15.04 -8.21
C VAL A 16 12.22 14.65 -9.68
N LEU A 17 12.22 13.34 -9.95
CA LEU A 17 12.04 12.78 -11.29
C LEU A 17 10.68 12.10 -11.34
N ALA A 18 9.78 12.58 -12.19
CA ALA A 18 8.46 12.01 -12.39
C ALA A 18 8.46 11.10 -13.64
N LEU A 19 8.31 9.79 -13.43
CA LEU A 19 8.43 8.76 -14.46
C LEU A 19 7.18 7.89 -14.50
N GLY A 20 6.49 7.89 -15.63
CA GLY A 20 5.33 7.03 -15.87
C GLY A 20 5.70 5.76 -16.62
N SER A 21 5.13 4.64 -16.19
CA SER A 21 5.35 3.33 -16.82
C SER A 21 4.05 2.54 -16.97
N ASP A 22 3.91 1.86 -18.10
CA ASP A 22 2.81 0.94 -18.36
C ASP A 22 3.28 -0.50 -18.15
N TYR A 23 2.53 -1.25 -17.37
CA TYR A 23 2.84 -2.64 -17.07
C TYR A 23 1.71 -3.57 -17.51
N PRO A 24 2.01 -4.68 -18.19
CA PRO A 24 1.03 -5.72 -18.50
C PRO A 24 0.47 -6.38 -17.23
N ALA A 25 -0.57 -7.21 -17.39
CA ALA A 25 -1.10 -8.00 -16.29
C ALA A 25 -0.03 -8.95 -15.73
N ASP A 26 -0.12 -9.21 -14.42
CA ASP A 26 0.73 -10.16 -13.70
C ASP A 26 2.24 -9.87 -13.80
N THR A 27 2.59 -8.58 -13.89
CA THR A 27 4.01 -8.18 -13.89
C THR A 27 4.57 -8.23 -12.47
N LEU A 28 5.69 -8.92 -12.30
CA LEU A 28 6.52 -8.87 -11.11
C LEU A 28 7.78 -8.05 -11.40
N LEU A 29 7.98 -7.00 -10.63
CA LEU A 29 9.28 -6.34 -10.53
C LEU A 29 10.06 -7.01 -9.40
N ASP A 30 11.15 -7.70 -9.76
CA ASP A 30 12.02 -8.39 -8.81
C ASP A 30 12.60 -7.43 -7.77
N THR A 31 13.12 -7.98 -6.69
CA THR A 31 13.68 -7.20 -5.59
C THR A 31 14.77 -6.24 -6.08
N HIS A 32 14.56 -4.96 -5.87
CA HIS A 32 15.46 -3.88 -6.24
C HIS A 32 15.38 -2.74 -5.22
N SER A 33 16.25 -1.76 -5.35
CA SER A 33 16.23 -0.54 -4.52
C SER A 33 16.69 0.66 -5.34
N HIS A 34 16.34 1.85 -4.87
CA HIS A 34 16.74 3.13 -5.47
C HIS A 34 17.45 3.99 -4.44
N ARG A 35 18.47 4.77 -4.86
CA ARG A 35 19.11 5.76 -3.99
C ARG A 35 18.16 6.89 -3.60
N ARG A 36 17.16 7.19 -4.46
CA ARG A 36 16.07 8.13 -4.20
C ARG A 36 14.95 7.43 -3.46
N ALA A 37 14.21 8.17 -2.64
CA ALA A 37 12.92 7.70 -2.17
C ALA A 37 11.94 7.63 -3.35
N GLN A 38 11.00 6.69 -3.31
CA GLN A 38 9.99 6.54 -4.37
C GLN A 38 8.58 6.73 -3.80
N PHE A 39 7.77 7.50 -4.51
CA PHE A 39 6.33 7.45 -4.35
C PHE A 39 5.73 6.76 -5.59
N LEU A 40 5.18 5.56 -5.40
CA LEU A 40 4.58 4.76 -6.46
C LEU A 40 3.06 4.87 -6.38
N TYR A 41 2.45 5.39 -7.43
CA TYR A 41 1.01 5.62 -7.54
C TYR A 41 0.44 5.01 -8.81
N ALA A 42 -0.78 4.48 -8.74
CA ALA A 42 -1.59 4.12 -9.90
C ALA A 42 -3.06 4.56 -9.68
N PRO A 43 -3.68 5.25 -10.64
CA PRO A 43 -5.09 5.65 -10.53
C PRO A 43 -6.02 4.44 -10.60
N GLU A 44 -5.63 3.40 -11.31
CA GLU A 44 -6.38 2.17 -11.53
C GLU A 44 -5.55 0.95 -11.18
N GLY A 45 -6.20 -0.20 -11.04
CA GLY A 45 -5.54 -1.46 -10.71
C GLY A 45 -5.21 -1.58 -9.22
N VAL A 46 -4.47 -2.63 -8.90
CA VAL A 46 -3.96 -2.89 -7.54
C VAL A 46 -2.50 -3.29 -7.66
N MET A 47 -1.70 -2.78 -6.75
CA MET A 47 -0.31 -3.17 -6.62
C MET A 47 -0.08 -3.76 -5.22
N LYS A 48 0.82 -4.71 -5.11
CA LYS A 48 1.34 -5.22 -3.84
C LYS A 48 2.82 -4.94 -3.79
N VAL A 49 3.26 -4.23 -2.76
CA VAL A 49 4.68 -4.01 -2.46
C VAL A 49 5.06 -4.90 -1.30
N GLU A 50 6.23 -5.52 -1.37
CA GLU A 50 6.78 -6.34 -0.29
C GLU A 50 8.23 -5.95 -0.02
N THR A 51 8.56 -5.89 1.27
CA THR A 51 9.91 -5.69 1.79
C THR A 51 10.15 -6.68 2.94
N GLU A 52 11.32 -6.65 3.54
CA GLU A 52 11.61 -7.40 4.77
C GLU A 52 10.66 -7.07 5.94
N ASP A 53 10.10 -5.84 5.98
CA ASP A 53 9.22 -5.40 7.07
C ASP A 53 7.78 -5.92 6.91
N GLY A 54 7.36 -6.32 5.70
CA GLY A 54 6.00 -6.79 5.47
C GLY A 54 5.47 -6.56 4.06
N GLN A 55 4.14 -6.49 3.98
CA GLN A 55 3.40 -6.32 2.73
C GLN A 55 2.46 -5.11 2.79
N TRP A 56 2.42 -4.36 1.69
CA TRP A 56 1.58 -3.18 1.48
C TRP A 56 0.66 -3.42 0.30
N LEU A 57 -0.63 -3.22 0.51
CA LEU A 57 -1.63 -3.23 -0.56
C LEU A 57 -1.89 -1.79 -1.00
N VAL A 58 -1.64 -1.51 -2.27
CA VAL A 58 -1.85 -0.20 -2.89
C VAL A 58 -3.09 -0.30 -3.76
N LEU A 59 -4.13 0.42 -3.38
CA LEU A 59 -5.43 0.47 -4.04
C LEU A 59 -5.51 1.71 -4.94
N PRO A 60 -6.47 1.79 -5.87
CA PRO A 60 -6.75 3.03 -6.60
C PRO A 60 -6.92 4.21 -5.64
N TYR A 61 -6.42 5.38 -6.04
CA TYR A 61 -6.35 6.60 -5.21
C TYR A 61 -5.60 6.45 -3.89
N SER A 62 -4.70 5.48 -3.85
CA SER A 62 -3.63 5.44 -2.86
C SER A 62 -2.29 5.23 -3.55
N GLY A 63 -1.24 5.70 -2.93
CA GLY A 63 0.13 5.44 -3.39
C GLY A 63 0.95 4.89 -2.25
N VAL A 64 2.07 4.28 -2.57
CA VAL A 64 3.02 3.81 -1.57
C VAL A 64 4.27 4.67 -1.57
N TRP A 65 4.62 5.16 -0.39
CA TRP A 65 5.90 5.76 -0.09
C TRP A 65 6.91 4.66 0.21
N ILE A 66 8.03 4.66 -0.49
CA ILE A 66 9.14 3.73 -0.33
C ILE A 66 10.38 4.56 0.02
N PRO A 67 10.98 4.39 1.21
CA PRO A 67 12.17 5.11 1.61
C PRO A 67 13.36 4.87 0.68
N ALA A 68 14.27 5.83 0.59
CA ALA A 68 15.52 5.69 -0.17
C ALA A 68 16.32 4.47 0.31
N GLY A 69 16.85 3.70 -0.63
CA GLY A 69 17.67 2.52 -0.36
C GLY A 69 16.90 1.28 0.13
N LYS A 70 15.57 1.36 0.32
CA LYS A 70 14.79 0.21 0.83
C LYS A 70 14.60 -0.85 -0.25
N PRO A 71 15.12 -2.08 -0.07
CA PRO A 71 14.87 -3.18 -0.99
C PRO A 71 13.39 -3.55 -1.00
N HIS A 72 12.80 -3.64 -2.18
CA HIS A 72 11.40 -3.96 -2.37
C HIS A 72 11.13 -4.68 -3.68
N GLN A 73 10.05 -5.46 -3.72
CA GLN A 73 9.50 -6.05 -4.94
C GLN A 73 8.06 -5.61 -5.12
N VAL A 74 7.58 -5.56 -6.37
CA VAL A 74 6.24 -5.04 -6.69
C VAL A 74 5.52 -5.99 -7.63
N TRP A 75 4.32 -6.42 -7.25
CA TRP A 75 3.36 -7.09 -8.12
C TRP A 75 2.37 -6.08 -8.68
N LEU A 76 2.20 -6.11 -9.98
CA LEU A 76 1.39 -5.16 -10.75
C LEU A 76 0.34 -5.94 -11.56
N SER A 77 -0.92 -5.53 -11.48
CA SER A 77 -2.02 -6.17 -12.21
C SER A 77 -2.57 -5.22 -13.28
N LYS A 78 -2.00 -5.27 -14.50
CA LYS A 78 -2.33 -4.41 -15.65
C LYS A 78 -2.56 -2.96 -15.22
N VAL A 79 -1.51 -2.19 -15.13
CA VAL A 79 -1.56 -0.88 -14.48
C VAL A 79 -0.60 0.12 -15.13
N SER A 80 -1.07 1.36 -15.27
CA SER A 80 -0.21 2.51 -15.57
C SER A 80 0.19 3.18 -14.27
N THR A 81 1.48 3.27 -14.02
CA THR A 81 2.02 3.86 -12.78
C THR A 81 2.57 5.25 -13.02
N TYR A 82 2.49 6.07 -11.98
CA TYR A 82 3.09 7.40 -11.88
C TYR A 82 4.05 7.37 -10.71
N SER A 83 5.34 7.22 -10.99
CA SER A 83 6.38 7.19 -9.98
C SER A 83 7.02 8.56 -9.82
N LEU A 84 7.25 8.97 -8.58
CA LEU A 84 8.13 10.07 -8.24
C LEU A 84 9.36 9.49 -7.57
N TYR A 85 10.54 9.85 -8.07
CA TYR A 85 11.81 9.52 -7.44
C TYR A 85 12.39 10.82 -6.86
N ILE A 86 12.51 10.88 -5.54
CA ILE A 86 12.79 12.10 -4.77
C ILE A 86 14.12 11.94 -4.08
N GLU A 87 15.00 12.95 -4.20
CA GLU A 87 16.26 12.95 -3.45
C GLU A 87 16.02 12.78 -1.96
N ALA A 88 16.81 11.93 -1.30
CA ALA A 88 16.61 11.56 0.10
C ALA A 88 16.56 12.77 1.04
N ASP A 89 17.43 13.75 0.82
CA ASP A 89 17.48 15.01 1.62
C ASP A 89 16.26 15.90 1.43
N ASN A 90 15.49 15.70 0.37
CA ASN A 90 14.27 16.46 0.05
C ASN A 90 13.00 15.65 0.23
N ALA A 91 13.10 14.45 0.81
CA ALA A 91 11.98 13.56 1.03
C ALA A 91 10.94 14.22 1.96
N PRO A 92 9.67 14.39 1.52
CA PRO A 92 8.64 15.03 2.33
C PRO A 92 8.16 14.13 3.49
N ARG A 93 8.49 12.84 3.43
CA ARG A 93 8.15 11.84 4.46
C ARG A 93 9.42 11.20 5.00
N GLN A 94 9.58 11.23 6.32
CA GLN A 94 10.77 10.73 7.02
C GLN A 94 10.59 9.31 7.58
N ALA A 95 9.59 8.55 7.08
CA ALA A 95 9.38 7.19 7.49
C ALA A 95 10.57 6.31 7.07
N THR A 96 10.98 5.40 7.95
CA THR A 96 12.04 4.40 7.69
C THR A 96 11.48 3.11 7.08
N TYR A 97 10.17 2.99 6.99
CA TYR A 97 9.41 1.88 6.39
C TYR A 97 8.43 2.41 5.35
N CYS A 98 7.95 1.54 4.48
CA CYS A 98 6.97 1.90 3.47
C CYS A 98 5.63 2.32 4.10
N GLU A 99 4.95 3.29 3.50
CA GLU A 99 3.63 3.76 3.94
C GLU A 99 2.68 3.83 2.76
N VAL A 100 1.46 3.29 2.91
CA VAL A 100 0.39 3.58 1.95
C VAL A 100 -0.29 4.87 2.37
N VAL A 101 -0.41 5.81 1.45
CA VAL A 101 -1.03 7.11 1.71
C VAL A 101 -2.20 7.36 0.76
N GLN A 102 -3.18 8.09 1.25
CA GLN A 102 -4.33 8.47 0.43
C GLN A 102 -3.95 9.56 -0.56
N VAL A 103 -4.37 9.41 -1.82
CA VAL A 103 -4.18 10.41 -2.86
C VAL A 103 -5.45 11.25 -2.99
N SER A 104 -5.35 12.55 -2.69
CA SER A 104 -6.43 13.53 -2.87
C SER A 104 -6.67 13.79 -4.37
N PRO A 105 -7.84 14.34 -4.77
CA PRO A 105 -8.06 14.76 -6.15
C PRO A 105 -7.00 15.75 -6.66
N LEU A 106 -6.52 16.66 -5.80
CA LEU A 106 -5.47 17.60 -6.15
C LEU A 106 -4.13 16.87 -6.38
N LEU A 107 -3.72 16.03 -5.43
CA LEU A 107 -2.48 15.25 -5.55
C LEU A 107 -2.51 14.34 -6.79
N HIS A 108 -3.66 13.72 -7.10
CA HIS A 108 -3.85 12.94 -8.33
C HIS A 108 -3.55 13.76 -9.59
N GLN A 109 -4.13 14.96 -9.71
CA GLN A 109 -3.88 15.82 -10.87
C GLN A 109 -2.42 16.29 -10.94
N LEU A 110 -1.81 16.62 -9.81
CA LEU A 110 -0.39 17.00 -9.74
C LEU A 110 0.52 15.86 -10.19
N LEU A 111 0.24 14.61 -9.79
CA LEU A 111 1.00 13.41 -10.20
C LEU A 111 0.92 13.20 -11.72
N ILE A 112 -0.28 13.33 -12.32
CA ILE A 112 -0.45 13.21 -13.76
C ILE A 112 0.34 14.30 -14.49
N GLN A 113 0.21 15.57 -14.04
CA GLN A 113 0.88 16.70 -14.68
C GLN A 113 2.41 16.60 -14.52
N ALA A 114 2.91 16.21 -13.35
CA ALA A 114 4.34 16.02 -13.13
C ALA A 114 4.96 15.01 -14.11
N ASN A 115 4.24 13.93 -14.43
CA ASN A 115 4.69 12.92 -15.39
C ASN A 115 4.69 13.39 -16.86
N GLN A 116 4.13 14.56 -17.15
CA GLN A 116 4.17 15.20 -18.47
C GLN A 116 5.30 16.20 -18.60
N LEU A 117 5.89 16.64 -17.47
CA LEU A 117 7.00 17.60 -17.45
C LEU A 117 8.26 17.01 -18.10
N PRO A 118 9.12 17.83 -18.70
CA PRO A 118 10.48 17.44 -19.05
C PRO A 118 11.21 16.89 -17.79
N VAL A 119 12.04 15.86 -17.93
CA VAL A 119 12.80 15.32 -16.79
C VAL A 119 13.84 16.33 -16.26
N ASP A 120 14.28 17.26 -17.11
CA ASP A 120 15.24 18.31 -16.85
C ASP A 120 14.57 19.69 -16.59
N TYR A 121 13.33 19.69 -16.07
CA TYR A 121 12.57 20.90 -15.78
C TYR A 121 13.37 21.91 -14.93
N GLN A 122 13.10 23.20 -15.14
CA GLN A 122 13.75 24.27 -14.39
C GLN A 122 13.03 24.52 -13.05
N ARG A 123 13.76 24.49 -11.93
CA ARG A 123 13.17 24.68 -10.60
C ARG A 123 12.53 26.04 -10.41
N ALA A 124 13.14 27.10 -10.94
CA ALA A 124 12.62 28.47 -10.89
C ALA A 124 11.61 28.75 -12.03
N SER A 125 10.63 27.87 -12.22
CA SER A 125 9.63 27.97 -13.27
C SER A 125 8.25 27.50 -12.77
N ARG A 126 7.23 27.59 -13.62
CA ARG A 126 5.91 27.00 -13.36
C ARG A 126 6.01 25.50 -13.04
N ASP A 127 6.88 24.79 -13.72
CA ASP A 127 7.05 23.35 -13.56
C ASP A 127 7.68 23.01 -12.19
N GLY A 128 8.67 23.82 -11.76
CA GLY A 128 9.22 23.71 -10.41
C GLY A 128 8.19 24.03 -9.32
N ALA A 129 7.35 25.04 -9.50
CA ALA A 129 6.27 25.37 -8.56
C ALA A 129 5.22 24.25 -8.47
N LEU A 130 4.93 23.54 -9.57
CA LEU A 130 4.07 22.35 -9.57
C LEU A 130 4.68 21.24 -8.73
N ILE A 131 5.98 20.99 -8.87
CA ILE A 131 6.70 19.97 -8.10
C ILE A 131 6.74 20.33 -6.60
N ASP A 132 6.99 21.62 -6.27
CA ASP A 132 7.00 22.05 -4.87
C ASP A 132 5.60 21.87 -4.22
N LEU A 133 4.52 22.24 -4.91
CA LEU A 133 3.15 22.01 -4.42
C LEU A 133 2.86 20.51 -4.27
N LEU A 134 3.30 19.67 -5.22
CA LEU A 134 3.14 18.23 -5.16
C LEU A 134 3.82 17.64 -3.93
N LEU A 135 5.02 18.11 -3.57
CA LEU A 135 5.73 17.65 -2.37
C LEU A 135 4.96 18.02 -1.09
N TYR A 136 4.41 19.23 -0.99
CA TYR A 136 3.56 19.64 0.15
C TYR A 136 2.29 18.77 0.26
N GLU A 137 1.62 18.50 -0.85
CA GLU A 137 0.44 17.62 -0.85
C GLU A 137 0.80 16.17 -0.45
N LEU A 138 1.98 15.69 -0.87
CA LEU A 138 2.46 14.36 -0.50
C LEU A 138 2.83 14.29 0.99
N GLU A 139 3.43 15.35 1.55
CA GLU A 139 3.71 15.45 3.00
C GLU A 139 2.42 15.40 3.82
N ALA A 140 1.41 16.17 3.41
CA ALA A 140 0.13 16.27 4.10
C ALA A 140 -0.77 15.04 3.93
N ALA A 141 -0.47 14.14 2.96
CA ALA A 141 -1.31 12.99 2.64
C ALA A 141 -1.43 12.02 3.81
N PRO A 142 -2.66 11.66 4.27
CA PRO A 142 -2.86 10.77 5.41
C PRO A 142 -2.44 9.34 5.09
N ALA A 143 -1.79 8.67 6.05
CA ALA A 143 -1.44 7.26 5.95
C ALA A 143 -2.69 6.37 6.07
N LEU A 144 -2.74 5.30 5.27
CA LEU A 144 -3.81 4.30 5.27
C LEU A 144 -3.35 3.01 5.96
N PRO A 145 -4.23 2.31 6.68
CA PRO A 145 -3.90 1.08 7.39
C PRO A 145 -3.81 -0.15 6.46
N LEU A 146 -3.18 0.00 5.30
CA LEU A 146 -3.06 -1.02 4.25
C LEU A 146 -1.69 -1.72 4.27
N PHE A 147 -1.13 -1.89 5.44
CA PHE A 147 0.13 -2.56 5.71
C PHE A 147 -0.07 -3.76 6.63
N ILE A 148 0.47 -4.91 6.26
CA ILE A 148 0.54 -6.11 7.09
C ILE A 148 2.00 -6.35 7.45
N PRO A 149 2.44 -6.04 8.69
CA PRO A 149 3.79 -6.37 9.12
C PRO A 149 3.96 -7.89 9.18
N LEU A 150 5.09 -8.36 8.70
CA LEU A 150 5.48 -9.76 8.80
C LEU A 150 6.53 -9.93 9.90
N PRO A 151 6.42 -10.98 10.73
CA PRO A 151 7.40 -11.26 11.75
C PRO A 151 8.71 -11.79 11.14
N HIS A 152 9.86 -11.45 11.74
CA HIS A 152 11.17 -11.99 11.35
C HIS A 152 11.33 -13.46 11.74
N ASN A 153 10.62 -13.92 12.78
CA ASN A 153 10.65 -15.32 13.16
C ASN A 153 10.05 -16.21 12.07
N THR A 154 10.83 -17.13 11.52
CA THR A 154 10.47 -17.95 10.36
C THR A 154 9.21 -18.79 10.56
N LEU A 155 9.02 -19.38 11.75
CA LEU A 155 7.83 -20.21 12.03
C LEU A 155 6.58 -19.36 12.15
N LEU A 156 6.68 -18.22 12.84
CA LEU A 156 5.58 -17.28 12.97
C LEU A 156 5.22 -16.66 11.61
N SER A 157 6.22 -16.31 10.81
CA SER A 157 6.03 -15.76 9.45
C SER A 157 5.29 -16.74 8.54
N LYS A 158 5.65 -18.04 8.57
CA LYS A 158 4.93 -19.08 7.83
C LYS A 158 3.47 -19.17 8.28
N GLN A 159 3.20 -19.17 9.59
CA GLN A 159 1.83 -19.20 10.09
C GLN A 159 1.04 -17.95 9.72
N CYS A 160 1.67 -16.76 9.75
CA CYS A 160 1.07 -15.53 9.25
C CYS A 160 0.72 -15.64 7.74
N ALA A 161 1.63 -16.17 6.93
CA ALA A 161 1.42 -16.35 5.49
C ALA A 161 0.26 -17.30 5.18
N GLU A 162 0.15 -18.42 5.91
CA GLU A 162 -0.99 -19.34 5.76
C GLU A 162 -2.30 -18.66 6.18
N PHE A 163 -2.33 -17.96 7.31
CA PHE A 163 -3.50 -17.23 7.75
C PHE A 163 -3.95 -16.16 6.75
N MET A 164 -3.03 -15.50 6.05
CA MET A 164 -3.35 -14.47 5.06
C MET A 164 -4.07 -15.03 3.83
N LYS A 165 -3.96 -16.33 3.53
CA LYS A 165 -4.67 -16.98 2.42
C LYS A 165 -6.17 -17.15 2.73
N GLU A 166 -6.49 -17.54 3.96
CA GLU A 166 -7.86 -17.80 4.44
C GLU A 166 -8.05 -17.19 5.84
N PRO A 167 -8.17 -15.87 5.95
CA PRO A 167 -8.28 -15.21 7.23
C PRO A 167 -9.64 -15.46 7.88
N ASN A 168 -9.63 -15.66 9.22
CA ASN A 168 -10.83 -15.91 9.99
C ASN A 168 -10.80 -15.16 11.33
N ILE A 169 -11.89 -14.47 11.68
CA ILE A 169 -12.00 -13.66 12.90
C ILE A 169 -11.98 -14.52 14.19
N HIS A 170 -12.30 -15.80 14.11
CA HIS A 170 -12.30 -16.71 15.24
C HIS A 170 -10.91 -17.25 15.57
N SER A 171 -9.91 -17.01 14.72
CA SER A 171 -8.52 -17.38 15.01
C SER A 171 -8.07 -16.72 16.32
N SER A 172 -7.76 -17.53 17.32
CA SER A 172 -7.51 -17.05 18.67
C SER A 172 -6.02 -16.93 18.98
N PRO A 173 -5.60 -15.94 19.78
CA PRO A 173 -4.22 -15.85 20.24
C PRO A 173 -3.81 -17.04 21.09
N LYS A 174 -4.76 -17.75 21.74
CA LYS A 174 -4.53 -18.95 22.53
C LYS A 174 -4.07 -20.12 21.65
N ASP A 175 -4.73 -20.33 20.50
CA ASP A 175 -4.39 -21.42 19.57
C ASP A 175 -3.00 -21.15 18.95
N TRP A 176 -2.73 -19.90 18.57
CA TRP A 176 -1.42 -19.51 18.05
C TRP A 176 -0.31 -19.64 19.10
N ALA A 177 -0.58 -19.29 20.35
CA ALA A 177 0.36 -19.48 21.45
C ALA A 177 0.71 -20.96 21.65
N HIS A 178 -0.29 -21.86 21.59
CA HIS A 178 -0.09 -23.30 21.70
C HIS A 178 0.83 -23.83 20.59
N ASN A 179 0.62 -23.41 19.33
CA ASN A 179 1.45 -23.81 18.19
C ASN A 179 2.93 -23.39 18.33
N HIS A 180 3.22 -22.39 19.16
CA HIS A 180 4.57 -21.91 19.45
C HIS A 180 5.10 -22.29 20.84
N ASN A 181 4.44 -23.21 21.54
CA ASN A 181 4.80 -23.63 22.91
C ASN A 181 4.92 -22.43 23.88
N LYS A 182 4.01 -21.47 23.78
CA LYS A 182 3.98 -20.26 24.62
C LYS A 182 2.66 -20.18 25.39
N SER A 183 2.71 -19.52 26.57
CA SER A 183 1.48 -19.05 27.20
C SER A 183 0.90 -17.90 26.37
N GLU A 184 -0.43 -17.71 26.43
CA GLU A 184 -1.11 -16.61 25.71
C GLU A 184 -0.51 -15.23 26.05
N ARG A 185 -0.19 -14.96 27.32
CA ARG A 185 0.48 -13.73 27.74
C ARG A 185 1.85 -13.55 27.09
N THR A 186 2.64 -14.63 26.99
CA THR A 186 3.96 -14.59 26.35
C THR A 186 3.83 -14.39 24.86
N PHE A 187 2.84 -15.05 24.23
CA PHE A 187 2.54 -14.90 22.82
C PHE A 187 2.17 -13.45 22.46
N HIS A 188 1.25 -12.81 23.19
CA HIS A 188 0.89 -11.42 22.96
C HIS A 188 2.06 -10.47 22.94
N ARG A 189 2.97 -10.61 23.94
CA ARG A 189 4.18 -9.77 24.02
C ARG A 189 5.14 -10.06 22.87
N TRP A 190 5.37 -11.33 22.59
CA TRP A 190 6.24 -11.75 21.49
C TRP A 190 5.69 -11.35 20.13
N PHE A 191 4.40 -11.60 19.83
CA PHE A 191 3.79 -11.19 18.59
C PHE A 191 3.91 -9.67 18.37
N LYS A 192 3.68 -8.88 19.44
CA LYS A 192 3.83 -7.43 19.37
C LYS A 192 5.29 -7.00 19.16
N SER A 193 6.27 -7.69 19.72
CA SER A 193 7.69 -7.37 19.49
C SER A 193 8.14 -7.70 18.05
N GLU A 194 7.55 -8.74 17.44
CA GLU A 194 7.86 -9.15 16.07
C GLU A 194 7.18 -8.26 15.01
N THR A 195 5.94 -7.80 15.27
CA THR A 195 5.10 -7.13 14.26
C THR A 195 4.79 -5.67 14.56
N GLY A 196 5.18 -5.16 15.72
CA GLY A 196 4.84 -3.81 16.18
C GLY A 196 3.37 -3.64 16.61
N MET A 197 2.50 -4.64 16.45
CA MET A 197 1.07 -4.52 16.77
C MET A 197 0.50 -5.73 17.51
N SER A 198 -0.67 -5.56 18.15
CA SER A 198 -1.36 -6.68 18.79
C SER A 198 -1.85 -7.70 17.74
N PHE A 199 -1.94 -8.98 18.11
CA PHE A 199 -2.49 -10.02 17.24
C PHE A 199 -3.88 -9.68 16.70
N GLN A 200 -4.76 -9.14 17.55
CA GLN A 200 -6.11 -8.76 17.13
C GLN A 200 -6.09 -7.63 16.08
N ALA A 201 -5.25 -6.60 16.28
CA ALA A 201 -5.12 -5.51 15.32
C ALA A 201 -4.55 -6.02 13.98
N TRP A 202 -3.54 -6.90 14.03
CA TRP A 202 -2.95 -7.54 12.87
C TRP A 202 -3.98 -8.41 12.12
N ARG A 203 -4.67 -9.30 12.83
CA ARG A 203 -5.73 -10.15 12.27
C ARG A 203 -6.81 -9.33 11.57
N ASN A 204 -7.32 -8.30 12.22
CA ASN A 204 -8.34 -7.44 11.64
C ASN A 204 -7.85 -6.74 10.38
N ARG A 205 -6.57 -6.32 10.35
CA ARG A 205 -5.96 -5.69 9.16
C ARG A 205 -5.84 -6.67 8.00
N VAL A 206 -5.46 -7.93 8.27
CA VAL A 206 -5.48 -9.00 7.26
C VAL A 206 -6.89 -9.22 6.71
N CYS A 207 -7.90 -9.28 7.58
CA CYS A 207 -9.30 -9.40 7.15
C CYS A 207 -9.75 -8.22 6.27
N ILE A 208 -9.32 -6.99 6.59
CA ILE A 208 -9.60 -5.81 5.74
C ILE A 208 -8.98 -5.95 4.36
N ILE A 209 -7.69 -6.32 4.28
CA ILE A 209 -6.99 -6.45 3.00
C ILE A 209 -7.59 -7.59 2.15
N TYR A 210 -7.95 -8.71 2.78
CA TYR A 210 -8.71 -9.77 2.12
C TYR A 210 -10.05 -9.26 1.57
N ALA A 211 -10.81 -8.54 2.40
CA ALA A 211 -12.10 -7.98 2.01
C ALA A 211 -11.99 -6.97 0.86
N LEU A 212 -10.98 -6.11 0.85
CA LEU A 212 -10.75 -5.16 -0.24
C LEU A 212 -10.46 -5.86 -1.57
N ASN A 213 -9.68 -6.95 -1.56
CA ASN A 213 -9.44 -7.77 -2.74
C ASN A 213 -10.73 -8.48 -3.23
N ALA A 214 -11.52 -9.01 -2.30
CA ALA A 214 -12.78 -9.69 -2.62
C ALA A 214 -13.83 -8.71 -3.17
N LEU A 215 -13.94 -7.49 -2.59
CA LEU A 215 -14.81 -6.42 -3.11
C LEU A 215 -14.41 -6.02 -4.54
N LYS A 216 -13.12 -5.95 -4.84
CA LYS A 216 -12.62 -5.71 -6.20
C LYS A 216 -13.03 -6.82 -7.18
N ALA A 217 -13.07 -8.06 -6.72
CA ALA A 217 -13.55 -9.20 -7.49
C ALA A 217 -15.09 -9.28 -7.58
N ASN A 218 -15.81 -8.22 -7.15
CA ASN A 218 -17.27 -8.14 -7.13
C ASN A 218 -17.96 -9.18 -6.21
N ILE A 219 -17.24 -9.71 -5.21
CA ILE A 219 -17.84 -10.57 -4.18
C ILE A 219 -18.69 -9.70 -3.25
N SER A 220 -19.89 -10.19 -2.93
CA SER A 220 -20.83 -9.43 -2.09
C SER A 220 -20.31 -9.24 -0.66
N ILE A 221 -20.69 -8.12 -0.02
CA ILE A 221 -20.32 -7.82 1.37
C ILE A 221 -20.76 -8.95 2.32
N THR A 222 -21.90 -9.58 2.03
CA THR A 222 -22.44 -10.69 2.82
C THR A 222 -21.57 -11.95 2.68
N GLU A 223 -21.18 -12.32 1.47
CA GLU A 223 -20.27 -13.47 1.24
C GLU A 223 -18.90 -13.23 1.87
N ILE A 224 -18.35 -12.01 1.76
CA ILE A 224 -17.09 -11.64 2.40
C ILE A 224 -17.20 -11.77 3.92
N ALA A 225 -18.29 -11.29 4.52
CA ALA A 225 -18.49 -11.41 5.94
C ALA A 225 -18.51 -12.88 6.39
N PHE A 226 -19.23 -13.73 5.69
CA PHE A 226 -19.30 -15.17 6.01
C PHE A 226 -17.96 -15.87 5.79
N SER A 227 -17.24 -15.60 4.70
CA SER A 227 -15.91 -16.18 4.46
C SER A 227 -14.89 -15.80 5.54
N LEU A 228 -15.02 -14.61 6.12
CA LEU A 228 -14.21 -14.17 7.25
C LEU A 228 -14.66 -14.73 8.61
N GLY A 229 -15.77 -15.50 8.67
CA GLY A 229 -16.31 -16.10 9.89
C GLY A 229 -17.29 -15.22 10.66
N TYR A 230 -17.80 -14.12 10.09
CA TYR A 230 -18.86 -13.33 10.75
C TYR A 230 -20.22 -14.00 10.57
N GLU A 231 -21.02 -14.05 11.65
CA GLU A 231 -22.41 -14.51 11.59
C GLU A 231 -23.33 -13.55 10.84
N HIS A 232 -23.01 -12.24 10.87
CA HIS A 232 -23.80 -11.19 10.24
C HIS A 232 -22.92 -10.15 9.57
N SER A 233 -23.29 -9.71 8.37
CA SER A 233 -22.56 -8.70 7.60
C SER A 233 -22.44 -7.34 8.31
N ALA A 234 -23.38 -7.04 9.26
CA ALA A 234 -23.34 -5.82 10.05
C ALA A 234 -22.09 -5.74 10.96
N ALA A 235 -21.68 -6.86 11.58
CA ALA A 235 -20.49 -6.91 12.44
C ALA A 235 -19.21 -6.71 11.63
N PHE A 236 -19.12 -7.32 10.44
CA PHE A 236 -18.03 -7.06 9.48
C PHE A 236 -18.00 -5.58 9.06
N THR A 237 -19.16 -5.01 8.66
CA THR A 237 -19.29 -3.61 8.24
C THR A 237 -18.82 -2.64 9.33
N ALA A 238 -19.17 -2.91 10.59
CA ALA A 238 -18.73 -2.11 11.73
C ALA A 238 -17.21 -2.17 11.92
N MET A 239 -16.61 -3.36 11.86
CA MET A 239 -15.15 -3.54 11.94
C MET A 239 -14.44 -2.84 10.79
N PHE A 240 -14.93 -3.01 9.57
CA PHE A 240 -14.38 -2.38 8.37
C PHE A 240 -14.43 -0.85 8.49
N SER A 241 -15.59 -0.29 8.85
CA SER A 241 -15.77 1.16 8.99
C SER A 241 -14.89 1.76 10.10
N LYS A 242 -14.72 1.04 11.21
CA LYS A 242 -13.83 1.47 12.30
C LYS A 242 -12.37 1.59 11.88
N ILE A 243 -11.90 0.70 10.99
CA ILE A 243 -10.49 0.68 10.56
C ILE A 243 -10.26 1.61 9.38
N MET A 244 -11.17 1.59 8.39
CA MET A 244 -11.04 2.34 7.14
C MET A 244 -11.57 3.78 7.21
N GLY A 245 -12.38 4.11 8.24
CA GLY A 245 -13.04 5.40 8.35
C GLY A 245 -14.31 5.55 7.50
N TYR A 246 -14.68 4.55 6.69
CA TYR A 246 -15.86 4.52 5.83
C TYR A 246 -16.35 3.08 5.61
N PRO A 247 -17.66 2.87 5.27
CA PRO A 247 -18.20 1.53 5.09
C PRO A 247 -17.74 0.86 3.77
N PRO A 248 -17.82 -0.48 3.65
CA PRO A 248 -17.45 -1.22 2.43
C PRO A 248 -18.19 -0.74 1.18
N THR A 249 -19.44 -0.31 1.32
CA THR A 249 -20.25 0.24 0.22
C THR A 249 -19.66 1.52 -0.38
N HIS A 250 -18.95 2.32 0.42
CA HIS A 250 -18.27 3.52 -0.06
C HIS A 250 -17.06 3.15 -0.95
N PHE A 251 -16.33 2.10 -0.58
CA PHE A 251 -15.24 1.56 -1.39
C PHE A 251 -15.77 1.12 -2.76
N LEU A 252 -16.86 0.33 -2.79
CA LEU A 252 -17.50 -0.12 -4.03
C LEU A 252 -17.92 1.05 -4.94
N LYS A 253 -18.55 2.08 -4.37
CA LYS A 253 -18.93 3.28 -5.15
C LYS A 253 -17.72 3.94 -5.78
N LYS A 254 -16.64 4.17 -5.04
CA LYS A 254 -15.39 4.72 -5.59
C LYS A 254 -14.80 3.85 -6.69
N PHE A 255 -14.91 2.53 -6.57
CA PHE A 255 -14.37 1.58 -7.55
C PHE A 255 -15.20 1.51 -8.83
N HIS A 256 -16.55 1.60 -8.73
CA HIS A 256 -17.46 1.46 -9.89
C HIS A 256 -17.67 2.77 -10.65
N THR A 257 -17.71 3.93 -9.98
CA THR A 257 -17.87 5.24 -10.65
C THR A 257 -16.72 5.58 -11.60
N GLN A 258 -15.64 4.81 -11.58
CA GLN A 258 -14.42 5.06 -12.35
C GLN A 258 -14.19 4.06 -13.47
N ASN A 259 -15.01 3.00 -13.57
CA ASN A 259 -15.02 2.06 -14.67
C ASN A 259 -16.08 2.40 -15.74
N GLU A 260 -16.80 3.50 -15.60
CA GLU A 260 -17.65 4.01 -16.68
C GLU A 260 -16.79 4.85 -17.64
N PRO A 261 -16.65 4.45 -18.91
CA PRO A 261 -15.97 5.27 -19.91
C PRO A 261 -16.74 6.60 -20.09
N LEU A 262 -16.02 7.71 -20.10
CA LEU A 262 -16.51 9.02 -20.52
C LEU A 262 -16.96 8.99 -21.97
#